data_406d5aeaa4d1fcee501e8e86e0090915
#
_entry.id   406d5aeaa4d1fcee501e8e86e0090915
#
_cell.length_a   1.000
_cell.length_b   1.000
_cell.length_c   1.000
_cell.angle_alpha   90.00
_cell.angle_beta   90.00
_cell.angle_gamma   90.00
#
_symmetry.space_group_name_H-M   'P 1'
#
loop_
_entity.id
_entity.type
_entity.pdbx_description
1 polymer ?
#
loop_
_entity_poly.entity_id
_entity_poly.type
_entity_poly.pdbx_seq_one_letter_code
_entity_poly.pdbx_strand_id
1 'polypeptide(L)'
;MEQHERRRKRRREYRPNFTIENHAPSQMQEYLLRLFAGGYNTLYDAALCWIEPTEEYLYDAVEALEEKNIKVDETLFLEVFNAWTMYICDAAMALGNTIEESRRSKVRALYDRYGLDERKKFFSTPILDIMGWTQQTSEAAIWQSVLKKNFLQQGQTDPSRQYIDLSRVRPRYDAQHTWYHCERCSEYTPYLLRGKCPCCGAETIHPMNVIEKRALDFWRRPVQEALDGAKIRVIDTEEHTAQLSHKDQRDEFWSKTENYELRFQDLLRENETPVDILSSTTTMEVGI
;
A
#
# COMPACT_ATOMS: atom_id res chain seq x y z
N MET A 1 6.84 30.10 -25.85
CA MET A 1 5.53 30.28 -25.22
C MET A 1 4.66 29.02 -25.35
N GLU A 2 4.52 28.39 -26.49
CA GLU A 2 3.64 27.20 -26.68
C GLU A 2 3.99 25.97 -25.83
N GLN A 3 5.27 25.69 -25.57
CA GLN A 3 5.67 24.51 -24.76
C GLN A 3 5.37 24.68 -23.26
N HIS A 4 5.41 25.91 -22.72
CA HIS A 4 5.04 26.21 -21.34
C HIS A 4 3.51 26.14 -21.14
N GLU A 5 2.74 26.53 -22.14
CA GLU A 5 1.27 26.43 -22.10
C GLU A 5 0.78 24.99 -22.18
N ARG A 6 1.47 24.13 -22.96
CA ARG A 6 1.19 22.68 -23.02
C ARG A 6 1.53 21.96 -21.70
N ARG A 7 2.58 22.38 -20.98
CA ARG A 7 2.87 21.85 -19.62
C ARG A 7 1.88 22.33 -18.57
N ARG A 8 1.39 23.59 -18.65
CA ARG A 8 0.32 24.11 -17.78
C ARG A 8 -1.03 23.42 -18.04
N LYS A 9 -1.38 23.12 -19.29
CA LYS A 9 -2.59 22.38 -19.64
C LYS A 9 -2.55 20.95 -19.10
N ARG A 10 -1.44 20.24 -19.20
CA ARG A 10 -1.31 18.88 -18.62
C ARG A 10 -1.43 18.84 -17.10
N ARG A 11 -1.09 19.90 -16.37
CA ARG A 11 -1.31 20.00 -14.91
C ARG A 11 -2.75 20.35 -14.52
N ARG A 12 -3.57 20.87 -15.43
CA ARG A 12 -4.95 21.30 -15.14
C ARG A 12 -6.02 20.23 -15.36
N GLU A 13 -5.69 19.11 -15.93
CA GLU A 13 -6.67 18.06 -16.25
C GLU A 13 -6.61 16.83 -15.34
N TYR A 14 -6.13 16.98 -14.09
CA TYR A 14 -6.47 16.02 -13.06
C TYR A 14 -7.89 16.32 -12.58
N ARG A 15 -8.87 15.87 -13.34
CA ARG A 15 -10.22 15.69 -12.84
C ARG A 15 -10.27 14.26 -12.31
N PRO A 16 -10.38 14.06 -10.99
CA PRO A 16 -10.76 12.76 -10.50
C PRO A 16 -12.15 12.47 -11.11
N ASN A 17 -12.23 11.50 -12.00
CA ASN A 17 -13.52 10.92 -12.36
C ASN A 17 -14.02 10.15 -11.14
N PHE A 18 -14.47 10.87 -10.15
CA PHE A 18 -15.32 10.38 -9.09
C PHE A 18 -16.72 10.20 -9.67
N THR A 19 -16.94 9.11 -10.33
CA THR A 19 -18.25 8.50 -10.26
C THR A 19 -18.29 7.82 -8.90
N ILE A 20 -19.22 8.24 -8.08
CA ILE A 20 -19.53 7.70 -6.75
C ILE A 20 -19.88 6.18 -6.83
N GLU A 21 -19.98 5.64 -8.00
CA GLU A 21 -20.28 4.26 -8.30
C GLU A 21 -18.98 3.50 -8.66
N ASN A 22 -18.38 2.94 -7.62
CA ASN A 22 -17.73 1.62 -7.61
C ASN A 22 -16.39 1.38 -8.28
N HIS A 23 -15.61 2.37 -8.71
CA HIS A 23 -14.22 2.10 -9.11
C HIS A 23 -13.28 3.13 -8.51
N ALA A 24 -12.42 2.67 -7.59
CA ALA A 24 -11.30 3.48 -7.17
C ALA A 24 -10.53 3.95 -8.41
N PRO A 25 -10.12 5.23 -8.52
CA PRO A 25 -9.31 5.70 -9.63
C PRO A 25 -8.09 4.81 -9.80
N SER A 26 -7.67 4.53 -11.03
CA SER A 26 -6.52 3.65 -11.31
C SER A 26 -5.26 4.08 -10.55
N GLN A 27 -5.09 5.37 -10.30
CA GLN A 27 -4.00 5.91 -9.51
C GLN A 27 -4.12 5.57 -8.01
N MET A 28 -5.30 5.66 -7.42
CA MET A 28 -5.55 5.23 -6.04
C MET A 28 -5.30 3.73 -5.89
N GLN A 29 -5.73 2.93 -6.86
CA GLN A 29 -5.47 1.49 -6.88
C GLN A 29 -3.97 1.18 -6.94
N GLU A 30 -3.19 1.93 -7.74
CA GLU A 30 -1.73 1.80 -7.79
C GLU A 30 -1.08 2.12 -6.45
N TYR A 31 -1.53 3.16 -5.75
CA TYR A 31 -1.04 3.46 -4.40
C TYR A 31 -1.36 2.34 -3.41
N LEU A 32 -2.58 1.81 -3.42
CA LEU A 32 -2.94 0.67 -2.57
C LEU A 32 -2.10 -0.57 -2.91
N LEU A 33 -1.83 -0.82 -4.20
CA LEU A 33 -0.93 -1.88 -4.60
C LEU A 33 0.48 -1.70 -4.01
N ARG A 34 1.05 -0.49 -4.05
CA ARG A 34 2.35 -0.18 -3.44
C ARG A 34 2.34 -0.42 -1.94
N LEU A 35 1.31 0.05 -1.27
CA LEU A 35 1.18 0.01 0.18
C LEU A 35 0.97 -1.41 0.73
N PHE A 36 0.40 -2.34 -0.05
CA PHE A 36 0.09 -3.69 0.42
C PHE A 36 0.82 -4.82 -0.30
N ALA A 37 1.39 -4.57 -1.47
CA ALA A 37 2.07 -5.57 -2.30
C ALA A 37 3.41 -5.09 -2.87
N GLY A 38 3.96 -4.01 -2.36
CA GLY A 38 5.19 -3.38 -2.86
C GLY A 38 6.49 -4.16 -2.62
N GLY A 39 6.47 -5.16 -1.74
CA GLY A 39 7.61 -6.03 -1.43
C GLY A 39 8.50 -5.55 -0.30
N TYR A 40 8.61 -4.23 -0.07
CA TYR A 40 9.34 -3.64 1.05
C TYR A 40 8.58 -2.45 1.60
N ASN A 41 8.59 -2.30 2.93
CA ASN A 41 7.96 -1.18 3.62
C ASN A 41 6.46 -1.06 3.31
N THR A 42 5.78 -2.18 3.25
CA THR A 42 4.32 -2.22 3.13
C THR A 42 3.67 -1.81 4.45
N LEU A 43 2.38 -1.57 4.43
CA LEU A 43 1.61 -1.31 5.65
C LEU A 43 1.53 -2.54 6.57
N TYR A 44 1.72 -3.76 6.03
CA TYR A 44 1.91 -4.97 6.83
C TYR A 44 3.27 -4.97 7.53
N ASP A 45 4.37 -4.64 6.81
CA ASP A 45 5.71 -4.56 7.38
C ASP A 45 5.82 -3.50 8.48
N ALA A 46 5.04 -2.42 8.36
CA ALA A 46 4.92 -1.40 9.39
C ALA A 46 4.00 -1.81 10.54
N ALA A 47 3.35 -2.96 10.48
CA ALA A 47 2.31 -3.41 11.42
C ALA A 47 1.26 -2.31 11.69
N LEU A 48 0.76 -1.67 10.63
CA LEU A 48 -0.05 -0.46 10.71
C LEU A 48 -1.46 -0.64 10.19
N CYS A 49 -1.60 -1.16 8.97
CA CYS A 49 -2.89 -1.36 8.31
C CYS A 49 -2.93 -2.73 7.64
N TRP A 50 -4.13 -3.27 7.51
CA TRP A 50 -4.39 -4.52 6.81
C TRP A 50 -5.59 -4.39 5.88
N ILE A 51 -5.86 -5.40 5.07
CA ILE A 51 -7.02 -5.43 4.18
C ILE A 51 -8.10 -6.29 4.81
N GLU A 52 -9.31 -5.75 4.91
CA GLU A 52 -10.51 -6.47 5.32
C GLU A 52 -11.57 -6.46 4.21
N PRO A 53 -12.51 -7.42 4.21
CA PRO A 53 -13.72 -7.31 3.43
C PRO A 53 -14.52 -6.06 3.84
N THR A 54 -15.31 -5.52 2.92
CA THR A 54 -16.42 -4.64 3.36
C THR A 54 -17.49 -5.48 4.07
N GLU A 55 -18.30 -4.86 4.89
CA GLU A 55 -19.30 -5.58 5.72
C GLU A 55 -20.24 -6.44 4.87
N GLU A 56 -20.73 -5.92 3.76
CA GLU A 56 -21.60 -6.62 2.83
C GLU A 56 -20.94 -7.92 2.32
N TYR A 57 -19.73 -7.84 1.80
CA TYR A 57 -19.02 -9.01 1.27
C TYR A 57 -18.52 -9.97 2.33
N LEU A 58 -18.33 -9.51 3.56
CA LEU A 58 -18.06 -10.38 4.71
C LEU A 58 -19.27 -11.26 5.01
N TYR A 59 -20.45 -10.66 5.15
CA TYR A 59 -21.70 -11.38 5.42
C TYR A 59 -22.03 -12.38 4.30
N ASP A 60 -21.99 -11.95 3.05
CA ASP A 60 -22.25 -12.81 1.89
C ASP A 60 -21.30 -14.01 1.83
N ALA A 61 -20.01 -13.81 2.18
CA ALA A 61 -19.05 -14.89 2.14
C ALA A 61 -19.23 -15.88 3.32
N VAL A 62 -19.53 -15.39 4.51
CA VAL A 62 -19.81 -16.23 5.68
C VAL A 62 -21.08 -17.05 5.43
N GLU A 63 -22.17 -16.42 4.99
CA GLU A 63 -23.42 -17.09 4.64
C GLU A 63 -23.20 -18.17 3.57
N ALA A 64 -22.44 -17.85 2.51
CA ALA A 64 -22.13 -18.81 1.46
C ALA A 64 -21.32 -20.03 1.94
N LEU A 65 -20.49 -19.88 2.96
CA LEU A 65 -19.79 -21.01 3.61
C LEU A 65 -20.74 -21.84 4.47
N GLU A 66 -21.60 -21.20 5.26
CA GLU A 66 -22.61 -21.86 6.09
C GLU A 66 -23.60 -22.67 5.26
N GLU A 67 -24.08 -22.14 4.12
CA GLU A 67 -24.91 -22.88 3.15
C GLU A 67 -24.25 -24.17 2.64
N LYS A 68 -22.90 -24.20 2.63
CA LYS A 68 -22.11 -25.40 2.28
C LYS A 68 -21.76 -26.28 3.48
N ASN A 69 -22.40 -26.05 4.63
CA ASN A 69 -22.17 -26.74 5.90
C ASN A 69 -20.73 -26.57 6.45
N ILE A 70 -20.05 -25.48 6.09
CA ILE A 70 -18.78 -25.09 6.73
C ILE A 70 -19.10 -24.23 7.94
N LYS A 71 -18.75 -24.73 9.14
CA LYS A 71 -18.90 -23.95 10.37
C LYS A 71 -17.80 -22.90 10.43
N VAL A 72 -18.17 -21.65 10.24
CA VAL A 72 -17.28 -20.50 10.28
C VAL A 72 -17.98 -19.38 11.04
N ASP A 73 -17.24 -18.74 11.93
CA ASP A 73 -17.61 -17.45 12.50
C ASP A 73 -16.82 -16.32 11.78
N GLU A 74 -17.21 -15.10 12.06
CA GLU A 74 -16.57 -13.92 11.48
C GLU A 74 -15.06 -13.87 11.81
N THR A 75 -14.66 -14.29 13.01
CA THR A 75 -13.26 -14.29 13.44
C THR A 75 -12.42 -15.23 12.60
N LEU A 76 -12.84 -16.49 12.46
CA LEU A 76 -12.15 -17.47 11.62
C LEU A 76 -12.13 -17.04 10.16
N PHE A 77 -13.23 -16.43 9.68
CA PHE A 77 -13.25 -15.90 8.31
C PHE A 77 -12.16 -14.84 8.12
N LEU A 78 -12.05 -13.86 9.02
CA LEU A 78 -11.05 -12.80 8.96
C LEU A 78 -9.63 -13.35 9.09
N GLU A 79 -9.38 -14.34 9.93
CA GLU A 79 -8.09 -15.03 10.04
C GLU A 79 -7.67 -15.64 8.68
N VAL A 80 -8.56 -16.42 8.05
CA VAL A 80 -8.29 -17.05 6.74
C VAL A 80 -8.18 -16.01 5.65
N PHE A 81 -9.05 -15.02 5.61
CA PHE A 81 -9.06 -13.97 4.62
C PHE A 81 -7.76 -13.15 4.65
N ASN A 82 -7.30 -12.74 5.83
CA ASN A 82 -6.06 -12.00 5.99
C ASN A 82 -4.83 -12.85 5.59
N ALA A 83 -4.76 -14.10 6.06
CA ALA A 83 -3.70 -15.02 5.67
C ALA A 83 -3.62 -15.18 4.15
N TRP A 84 -4.77 -15.38 3.51
CA TRP A 84 -4.87 -15.50 2.06
C TRP A 84 -4.49 -14.21 1.34
N THR A 85 -4.99 -13.06 1.78
CA THR A 85 -4.72 -11.76 1.16
C THR A 85 -3.24 -11.40 1.24
N MET A 86 -2.60 -11.57 2.40
CA MET A 86 -1.16 -11.36 2.55
C MET A 86 -0.38 -12.24 1.57
N TYR A 87 -0.72 -13.52 1.49
CA TYR A 87 -0.07 -14.45 0.58
C TYR A 87 -0.21 -14.05 -0.89
N ILE A 88 -1.41 -13.74 -1.38
CA ILE A 88 -1.60 -13.43 -2.81
C ILE A 88 -1.10 -12.03 -3.20
N CYS A 89 -1.07 -11.10 -2.24
CA CYS A 89 -0.42 -9.79 -2.44
C CYS A 89 1.09 -9.97 -2.59
N ASP A 90 1.71 -10.80 -1.77
CA ASP A 90 3.14 -11.07 -1.87
C ASP A 90 3.48 -11.93 -3.10
N ALA A 91 2.87 -13.09 -3.25
CA ALA A 91 3.21 -14.06 -4.28
C ALA A 91 2.82 -13.64 -5.71
N ALA A 92 1.79 -12.79 -5.86
CA ALA A 92 1.19 -12.50 -7.15
C ALA A 92 0.86 -11.04 -7.40
N MET A 93 1.08 -10.14 -6.43
CA MET A 93 0.58 -8.76 -6.48
C MET A 93 -0.89 -8.69 -6.93
N ALA A 94 -1.71 -9.60 -6.40
CA ALA A 94 -3.08 -9.85 -6.86
C ALA A 94 -4.10 -8.86 -6.27
N LEU A 95 -3.80 -7.56 -6.28
CA LEU A 95 -4.63 -6.48 -5.76
C LEU A 95 -4.97 -5.47 -6.87
N GLY A 96 -6.26 -5.14 -7.06
CA GLY A 96 -6.73 -4.14 -8.03
C GLY A 96 -6.77 -4.68 -9.46
N ASN A 97 -7.93 -5.09 -9.94
CA ASN A 97 -8.14 -5.71 -11.25
C ASN A 97 -8.00 -4.74 -12.43
N THR A 98 -8.03 -3.43 -12.19
CA THR A 98 -7.92 -2.39 -13.23
C THR A 98 -6.48 -1.92 -13.47
N ILE A 99 -5.52 -2.37 -12.66
CA ILE A 99 -4.11 -1.97 -12.79
C ILE A 99 -3.44 -2.81 -13.87
N GLU A 100 -2.85 -2.12 -14.85
CA GLU A 100 -2.09 -2.75 -15.92
C GLU A 100 -0.80 -3.41 -15.43
N GLU A 101 -0.36 -4.46 -16.11
CA GLU A 101 0.87 -5.19 -15.80
C GLU A 101 2.11 -4.31 -15.89
N SER A 102 2.16 -3.40 -16.87
CA SER A 102 3.22 -2.40 -17.01
C SER A 102 3.38 -1.48 -15.80
N ARG A 103 2.29 -1.20 -15.09
CA ARG A 103 2.31 -0.43 -13.85
C ARG A 103 2.72 -1.28 -12.65
N ARG A 104 2.26 -2.54 -12.58
CA ARG A 104 2.67 -3.49 -11.54
C ARG A 104 4.17 -3.72 -11.55
N SER A 105 4.77 -3.87 -12.72
CA SER A 105 6.23 -4.07 -12.87
C SER A 105 7.05 -2.89 -12.35
N LYS A 106 6.51 -1.67 -12.39
CA LYS A 106 7.15 -0.47 -11.79
C LYS A 106 7.05 -0.43 -10.27
N VAL A 107 6.04 -1.09 -9.68
CA VAL A 107 5.91 -1.23 -8.24
C VAL A 107 6.88 -2.29 -7.72
N ARG A 108 6.81 -3.49 -8.27
CA ARG A 108 7.70 -4.60 -7.96
C ARG A 108 7.79 -5.56 -9.15
N ALA A 109 9.01 -5.85 -9.59
CA ALA A 109 9.21 -6.87 -10.61
C ALA A 109 9.03 -8.26 -10.00
N LEU A 110 8.15 -9.06 -10.60
CA LEU A 110 8.03 -10.48 -10.31
C LEU A 110 8.65 -11.27 -11.47
N TYR A 111 9.39 -12.34 -11.16
CA TYR A 111 9.91 -13.27 -12.16
C TYR A 111 8.78 -14.06 -12.81
N ASP A 112 7.70 -14.28 -12.09
CA ASP A 112 6.49 -14.92 -12.55
C ASP A 112 5.41 -13.86 -12.84
N ARG A 113 4.33 -14.28 -13.47
CA ARG A 113 3.26 -13.37 -13.89
C ARG A 113 2.46 -12.83 -12.71
N TYR A 114 1.92 -11.63 -12.88
CA TYR A 114 1.03 -10.98 -11.90
C TYR A 114 -0.36 -11.60 -11.88
N GLY A 115 -1.04 -11.49 -10.74
CA GLY A 115 -2.39 -12.01 -10.56
C GLY A 115 -2.45 -13.52 -10.35
N LEU A 116 -3.63 -14.01 -10.05
CA LEU A 116 -3.92 -15.42 -9.83
C LEU A 116 -4.38 -16.06 -11.14
N ASP A 117 -3.86 -17.25 -11.43
CA ASP A 117 -4.28 -18.14 -12.51
C ASP A 117 -4.28 -19.60 -12.03
N GLU A 118 -4.56 -20.52 -12.94
CA GLU A 118 -4.59 -21.96 -12.64
C GLU A 118 -3.23 -22.55 -12.23
N ARG A 119 -2.12 -21.86 -12.51
CA ARG A 119 -0.76 -22.32 -12.22
C ARG A 119 -0.32 -21.93 -10.81
N LYS A 120 -0.91 -20.86 -10.26
CA LYS A 120 -0.56 -20.39 -8.91
C LYS A 120 -1.43 -21.08 -7.87
N LYS A 121 -0.80 -21.49 -6.79
CA LYS A 121 -1.53 -22.02 -5.64
C LYS A 121 -2.47 -20.93 -5.11
N PHE A 122 -3.72 -21.29 -4.90
CA PHE A 122 -4.71 -20.37 -4.35
C PHE A 122 -4.47 -20.08 -2.87
N PHE A 123 -4.11 -21.10 -2.10
CA PHE A 123 -3.65 -20.99 -0.72
C PHE A 123 -2.17 -21.36 -0.62
N SER A 124 -1.45 -20.72 0.30
CA SER A 124 -0.07 -21.10 0.64
C SER A 124 -0.04 -22.46 1.35
N THR A 125 1.10 -23.12 1.31
CA THR A 125 1.27 -24.39 2.04
C THR A 125 1.02 -24.22 3.54
N PRO A 126 1.52 -23.17 4.24
CA PRO A 126 1.20 -22.93 5.65
C PRO A 126 -0.31 -22.81 5.93
N ILE A 127 -1.06 -22.11 5.08
CA ILE A 127 -2.53 -22.01 5.24
C ILE A 127 -3.18 -23.38 5.16
N LEU A 128 -2.81 -24.18 4.14
CA LEU A 128 -3.35 -25.52 3.96
C LEU A 128 -3.03 -26.42 5.16
N ASP A 129 -1.80 -26.39 5.64
CA ASP A 129 -1.35 -27.22 6.76
C ASP A 129 -2.04 -26.84 8.08
N ILE A 130 -2.16 -25.53 8.38
CA ILE A 130 -2.81 -25.05 9.60
C ILE A 130 -4.30 -25.40 9.59
N MET A 131 -4.96 -25.24 8.45
CA MET A 131 -6.39 -25.53 8.31
C MET A 131 -6.67 -27.04 8.20
N GLY A 132 -5.65 -27.87 8.02
CA GLY A 132 -5.79 -29.31 7.75
C GLY A 132 -6.40 -29.59 6.38
N TRP A 133 -6.21 -28.67 5.44
CA TRP A 133 -6.70 -28.80 4.07
C TRP A 133 -5.64 -29.48 3.21
N THR A 134 -6.07 -30.47 2.45
CA THR A 134 -5.27 -30.93 1.31
C THR A 134 -5.75 -30.19 0.06
N GLN A 135 -4.96 -30.13 -0.99
CA GLN A 135 -5.38 -29.51 -2.26
C GLN A 135 -6.63 -30.15 -2.86
N GLN A 136 -7.05 -31.32 -2.37
CA GLN A 136 -8.19 -32.10 -2.84
C GLN A 136 -9.35 -32.16 -1.83
N THR A 137 -9.25 -31.52 -0.66
CA THR A 137 -10.36 -31.51 0.30
C THR A 137 -11.51 -30.69 -0.25
N SER A 138 -12.72 -31.18 -0.06
CA SER A 138 -13.95 -30.46 -0.44
C SER A 138 -14.03 -29.08 0.25
N GLU A 139 -13.54 -28.98 1.47
CA GLU A 139 -13.55 -27.74 2.26
C GLU A 139 -12.65 -26.65 1.63
N ALA A 140 -11.41 -26.98 1.27
CA ALA A 140 -10.51 -26.03 0.59
C ALA A 140 -11.11 -25.54 -0.74
N ALA A 141 -11.75 -26.45 -1.49
CA ALA A 141 -12.40 -26.09 -2.77
C ALA A 141 -13.60 -25.16 -2.54
N ILE A 142 -14.39 -25.39 -1.47
CA ILE A 142 -15.51 -24.53 -1.11
C ILE A 142 -15.00 -23.13 -0.74
N TRP A 143 -14.02 -23.03 0.16
CA TRP A 143 -13.39 -21.76 0.52
C TRP A 143 -12.84 -21.02 -0.70
N GLN A 144 -12.12 -21.72 -1.56
CA GLN A 144 -11.62 -21.14 -2.80
C GLN A 144 -12.73 -20.61 -3.69
N SER A 145 -13.84 -21.35 -3.84
CA SER A 145 -14.99 -20.92 -4.62
C SER A 145 -15.63 -19.67 -4.05
N VAL A 146 -15.83 -19.62 -2.72
CA VAL A 146 -16.43 -18.46 -2.03
C VAL A 146 -15.53 -17.24 -2.14
N LEU A 147 -14.22 -17.37 -1.87
CA LEU A 147 -13.29 -16.26 -1.99
C LEU A 147 -13.19 -15.74 -3.43
N LYS A 148 -13.16 -16.63 -4.41
CA LYS A 148 -13.16 -16.24 -5.85
C LYS A 148 -14.41 -15.45 -6.20
N LYS A 149 -15.58 -15.97 -5.85
CA LYS A 149 -16.87 -15.35 -6.21
C LYS A 149 -17.01 -13.97 -5.58
N ASN A 150 -16.67 -13.84 -4.29
CA ASN A 150 -16.93 -12.62 -3.54
C ASN A 150 -15.83 -11.56 -3.69
N PHE A 151 -14.58 -11.94 -3.89
CA PHE A 151 -13.48 -10.97 -3.81
C PHE A 151 -12.64 -10.83 -5.08
N LEU A 152 -12.69 -11.78 -6.02
CA LEU A 152 -11.88 -11.70 -7.22
C LEU A 152 -12.65 -11.22 -8.43
N GLN A 153 -11.96 -10.45 -9.26
CA GLN A 153 -12.40 -10.04 -10.60
C GLN A 153 -11.30 -10.31 -11.62
N GLN A 154 -11.71 -10.52 -12.86
CA GLN A 154 -10.78 -10.64 -13.98
C GLN A 154 -10.05 -9.32 -14.22
N GLY A 155 -8.79 -9.40 -14.59
CA GLY A 155 -8.01 -8.23 -14.98
C GLY A 155 -8.57 -7.60 -16.26
N GLN A 156 -8.62 -6.26 -16.30
CA GLN A 156 -9.12 -5.54 -17.48
C GLN A 156 -8.24 -5.75 -18.72
N THR A 157 -6.92 -5.83 -18.53
CA THR A 157 -5.95 -5.99 -19.61
C THR A 157 -5.63 -7.46 -19.92
N ASP A 158 -5.75 -8.34 -18.92
CA ASP A 158 -5.56 -9.78 -19.04
C ASP A 158 -6.69 -10.53 -18.33
N PRO A 159 -7.78 -10.89 -19.00
CA PRO A 159 -8.91 -11.61 -18.43
C PRO A 159 -8.58 -13.04 -17.95
N SER A 160 -7.41 -13.59 -18.33
CA SER A 160 -6.96 -14.90 -17.83
C SER A 160 -6.47 -14.84 -16.38
N ARG A 161 -6.35 -13.64 -15.80
CA ARG A 161 -5.84 -13.37 -14.46
C ARG A 161 -6.93 -12.81 -13.57
N GLN A 162 -6.84 -13.16 -12.30
CA GLN A 162 -7.78 -12.69 -11.28
C GLN A 162 -7.03 -11.88 -10.22
N TYR A 163 -7.69 -10.83 -9.74
CA TYR A 163 -7.17 -9.90 -8.73
C TYR A 163 -8.27 -9.57 -7.74
N ILE A 164 -7.91 -9.23 -6.51
CA ILE A 164 -8.86 -8.68 -5.55
C ILE A 164 -9.45 -7.39 -6.12
N ASP A 165 -10.77 -7.34 -6.17
CA ASP A 165 -11.53 -6.15 -6.50
C ASP A 165 -11.52 -5.19 -5.29
N LEU A 166 -10.93 -4.02 -5.48
CA LEU A 166 -10.81 -3.02 -4.41
C LEU A 166 -12.14 -2.43 -3.95
N SER A 167 -13.23 -2.61 -4.71
CA SER A 167 -14.57 -2.21 -4.27
C SER A 167 -15.17 -3.11 -3.21
N ARG A 168 -14.61 -4.32 -3.04
CA ARG A 168 -15.12 -5.37 -2.13
C ARG A 168 -14.33 -5.49 -0.83
N VAL A 169 -13.23 -4.74 -0.75
CA VAL A 169 -12.34 -4.73 0.40
C VAL A 169 -12.04 -3.30 0.81
N ARG A 170 -11.57 -3.15 2.04
CA ARG A 170 -11.13 -1.85 2.56
C ARG A 170 -9.81 -1.98 3.30
N PRO A 171 -8.93 -0.97 3.27
CA PRO A 171 -7.84 -0.89 4.22
C PRO A 171 -8.42 -0.60 5.62
N ARG A 172 -7.93 -1.32 6.62
CA ARG A 172 -8.31 -1.15 8.01
C ARG A 172 -7.13 -0.64 8.82
N TYR A 173 -7.38 0.39 9.59
CA TYR A 173 -6.50 0.88 10.64
C TYR A 173 -7.24 0.85 11.98
N ASP A 174 -6.57 0.34 13.00
CA ASP A 174 -7.03 0.42 14.37
C ASP A 174 -5.80 0.52 15.29
N ALA A 175 -5.68 1.64 16.00
CA ALA A 175 -4.56 1.91 16.90
C ALA A 175 -4.48 0.92 18.07
N GLN A 176 -5.62 0.32 18.45
CA GLN A 176 -5.72 -0.64 19.56
C GLN A 176 -5.60 -2.09 19.10
N HIS A 177 -5.54 -2.33 17.80
CA HIS A 177 -5.42 -3.69 17.26
C HIS A 177 -4.13 -4.36 17.70
N THR A 178 -4.24 -5.64 18.08
CA THR A 178 -3.07 -6.44 18.45
C THR A 178 -2.42 -7.00 17.21
N TRP A 179 -1.22 -6.53 16.92
CA TRP A 179 -0.35 -7.09 15.90
C TRP A 179 0.55 -8.16 16.50
N TYR A 180 0.92 -9.14 15.70
CA TYR A 180 1.74 -10.26 16.10
C TYR A 180 3.04 -10.27 15.31
N HIS A 181 4.13 -10.67 15.96
CA HIS A 181 5.46 -10.84 15.36
C HIS A 181 5.87 -12.30 15.43
N CYS A 182 6.30 -12.87 14.32
CA CYS A 182 6.75 -14.24 14.22
C CYS A 182 8.28 -14.31 14.33
N GLU A 183 8.80 -15.00 15.35
CA GLU A 183 10.25 -15.17 15.54
C GLU A 183 10.93 -16.00 14.44
N ARG A 184 10.17 -16.87 13.74
CA ARG A 184 10.71 -17.74 12.71
C ARG A 184 10.91 -17.08 11.36
N CYS A 185 9.92 -16.32 10.88
CA CYS A 185 9.97 -15.67 9.56
C CYS A 185 10.09 -14.15 9.63
N SER A 186 10.07 -13.59 10.86
CA SER A 186 10.13 -12.14 11.13
C SER A 186 8.97 -11.32 10.54
N GLU A 187 7.89 -11.97 10.13
CA GLU A 187 6.72 -11.32 9.58
C GLU A 187 5.81 -10.76 10.67
N TYR A 188 5.18 -9.63 10.36
CA TYR A 188 4.11 -9.04 11.17
C TYR A 188 2.76 -9.40 10.57
N THR A 189 1.80 -9.76 11.42
CA THR A 189 0.46 -10.11 10.97
C THR A 189 -0.60 -9.55 11.91
N PRO A 190 -1.72 -9.04 11.37
CA PRO A 190 -2.84 -8.56 12.20
C PRO A 190 -3.64 -9.70 12.82
N TYR A 191 -3.62 -10.88 12.24
CA TYR A 191 -4.35 -12.05 12.74
C TYR A 191 -3.46 -13.28 12.78
N LEU A 192 -3.65 -14.11 13.79
CA LEU A 192 -3.15 -15.48 13.79
C LEU A 192 -4.11 -16.34 12.96
N LEU A 193 -3.61 -17.40 12.36
CA LEU A 193 -4.46 -18.43 11.77
C LEU A 193 -4.50 -19.63 12.73
N ARG A 194 -5.61 -19.81 13.42
CA ARG A 194 -5.74 -20.82 14.48
C ARG A 194 -4.57 -20.83 15.49
N GLY A 195 -4.15 -19.64 15.90
CA GLY A 195 -3.07 -19.46 16.86
C GLY A 195 -1.64 -19.59 16.30
N LYS A 196 -1.47 -19.76 14.99
CA LYS A 196 -0.17 -19.92 14.33
C LYS A 196 0.12 -18.78 13.35
N CYS A 197 1.38 -18.64 12.97
CA CYS A 197 1.80 -17.70 11.94
C CYS A 197 1.24 -18.09 10.58
N PRO A 198 0.44 -17.23 9.91
CA PRO A 198 -0.16 -17.54 8.61
C PRO A 198 0.89 -17.64 7.48
N CYS A 199 2.08 -17.04 7.67
CA CYS A 199 3.13 -17.00 6.64
C CYS A 199 4.00 -18.27 6.64
N CYS A 200 4.31 -18.82 7.81
CA CYS A 200 5.24 -19.97 7.91
C CYS A 200 4.73 -21.14 8.76
N GLY A 201 3.55 -21.04 9.37
CA GLY A 201 2.95 -22.08 10.20
C GLY A 201 3.56 -22.24 11.59
N ALA A 202 4.51 -21.39 12.00
CA ALA A 202 5.17 -21.49 13.29
C ALA A 202 4.24 -21.13 14.45
N GLU A 203 4.46 -21.78 15.59
CA GLU A 203 3.81 -21.46 16.87
C GLU A 203 4.59 -20.39 17.67
N THR A 204 5.85 -20.13 17.27
CA THR A 204 6.70 -19.07 17.86
C THR A 204 6.30 -17.69 17.31
N ILE A 205 5.09 -17.29 17.63
CA ILE A 205 4.50 -16.01 17.26
C ILE A 205 3.86 -15.40 18.50
N HIS A 206 4.07 -14.13 18.75
CA HIS A 206 3.61 -13.44 19.95
C HIS A 206 3.06 -12.05 19.64
N PRO A 207 2.20 -11.48 20.50
CA PRO A 207 1.77 -10.10 20.37
C PRO A 207 2.97 -9.15 20.42
N MET A 208 3.01 -8.18 19.52
CA MET A 208 4.09 -7.19 19.50
C MET A 208 4.18 -6.42 20.82
N ASN A 209 5.37 -6.38 21.36
CA ASN A 209 5.69 -5.60 22.55
C ASN A 209 6.00 -4.13 22.21
N VAL A 210 6.19 -3.30 23.25
CA VAL A 210 6.45 -1.86 23.10
C VAL A 210 7.77 -1.58 22.37
N ILE A 211 8.79 -2.42 22.55
CA ILE A 211 10.10 -2.23 21.93
C ILE A 211 10.00 -2.47 20.42
N GLU A 212 9.32 -3.55 20.01
CA GLU A 212 9.07 -3.87 18.61
C GLU A 212 8.26 -2.77 17.92
N LYS A 213 7.20 -2.27 18.58
CA LYS A 213 6.41 -1.14 18.06
C LYS A 213 7.27 0.11 17.87
N ARG A 214 8.14 0.44 18.82
CA ARG A 214 9.07 1.58 18.72
C ARG A 214 10.09 1.42 17.60
N ALA A 215 10.55 0.21 17.33
CA ALA A 215 11.46 -0.05 16.22
C ALA A 215 10.84 0.32 14.85
N LEU A 216 9.51 0.30 14.76
CA LEU A 216 8.75 0.66 13.57
C LEU A 216 8.26 2.12 13.57
N ASP A 217 8.54 2.92 14.60
CA ASP A 217 8.00 4.28 14.76
C ASP A 217 8.36 5.21 13.60
N PHE A 218 9.51 5.02 12.97
CA PHE A 218 9.88 5.79 11.78
C PHE A 218 8.80 5.71 10.67
N TRP A 219 8.21 4.53 10.49
CA TRP A 219 7.17 4.30 9.49
C TRP A 219 5.75 4.53 10.03
N ARG A 220 5.53 4.21 11.30
CA ARG A 220 4.21 4.24 11.94
C ARG A 220 3.78 5.64 12.35
N ARG A 221 4.66 6.36 13.04
CA ARG A 221 4.33 7.63 13.68
C ARG A 221 3.82 8.70 12.71
N PRO A 222 4.43 8.94 11.53
CA PRO A 222 3.91 9.95 10.61
C PRO A 222 2.48 9.66 10.12
N VAL A 223 2.15 8.38 9.92
CA VAL A 223 0.81 7.98 9.50
C VAL A 223 -0.18 8.12 10.65
N GLN A 224 0.20 7.71 11.86
CA GLN A 224 -0.64 7.85 13.05
C GLN A 224 -0.91 9.33 13.36
N GLU A 225 0.10 10.16 13.35
CA GLU A 225 -0.03 11.62 13.54
C GLU A 225 -0.97 12.24 12.49
N ALA A 226 -0.86 11.82 11.22
CA ALA A 226 -1.74 12.31 10.15
C ALA A 226 -3.20 11.87 10.35
N LEU A 227 -3.43 10.62 10.79
CA LEU A 227 -4.76 10.11 11.12
C LEU A 227 -5.37 10.79 12.35
N ASP A 228 -4.54 11.20 13.30
CA ASP A 228 -4.93 11.99 14.48
C ASP A 228 -5.14 13.48 14.16
N GLY A 229 -5.05 13.87 12.89
CA GLY A 229 -5.32 15.23 12.42
C GLY A 229 -4.11 16.16 12.45
N ALA A 230 -2.90 15.65 12.64
CA ALA A 230 -1.70 16.45 12.48
C ALA A 230 -1.58 16.94 11.02
N LYS A 231 -1.15 18.19 10.86
CA LYS A 231 -0.90 18.73 9.52
C LYS A 231 0.24 17.94 8.87
N ILE A 232 0.00 17.44 7.66
CA ILE A 232 1.04 16.87 6.82
C ILE A 232 2.09 17.96 6.58
N ARG A 233 3.34 17.67 6.93
CA ARG A 233 4.45 18.58 6.62
C ARG A 233 4.62 18.64 5.11
N VAL A 234 4.55 19.83 4.56
CA VAL A 234 4.91 20.09 3.17
C VAL A 234 6.40 20.29 3.14
N ILE A 235 7.09 19.46 2.38
CA ILE A 235 8.54 19.65 2.13
C ILE A 235 8.65 20.65 0.99
N ASP A 236 9.26 21.79 1.26
CA ASP A 236 9.56 22.82 0.26
C ASP A 236 10.92 22.50 -0.38
N THR A 237 10.90 22.29 -1.70
CA THR A 237 12.09 21.93 -2.47
C THR A 237 12.35 22.96 -3.55
N GLU A 238 13.55 23.50 -3.58
CA GLU A 238 13.98 24.48 -4.58
C GLU A 238 15.20 23.99 -5.34
N GLU A 239 15.37 24.48 -6.56
CA GLU A 239 16.51 24.17 -7.41
C GLU A 239 17.41 25.39 -7.54
N HIS A 240 18.65 25.25 -7.08
CA HIS A 240 19.69 26.24 -7.22
C HIS A 240 20.50 25.96 -8.47
N THR A 241 20.30 26.72 -9.54
CA THR A 241 21.09 26.63 -10.77
C THR A 241 21.70 27.96 -11.12
N ALA A 242 22.96 27.97 -11.51
CA ALA A 242 23.69 29.18 -11.95
C ALA A 242 23.01 29.90 -13.14
N GLN A 243 22.16 29.19 -13.89
CA GLN A 243 21.44 29.76 -15.04
C GLN A 243 20.23 30.62 -14.63
N LEU A 244 19.72 30.51 -13.42
CA LEU A 244 18.58 31.31 -12.94
C LEU A 244 19.01 32.74 -12.54
N SER A 245 20.29 32.95 -12.22
CA SER A 245 20.81 34.22 -11.69
C SER A 245 20.81 35.38 -12.69
N HIS A 246 20.86 35.11 -14.01
CA HIS A 246 21.01 36.15 -15.02
C HIS A 246 19.71 36.78 -15.56
N LYS A 247 18.58 36.12 -15.41
CA LYS A 247 17.29 36.58 -15.96
C LYS A 247 16.39 37.32 -15.00
N ASP A 248 16.55 37.11 -13.68
CA ASP A 248 15.62 37.61 -12.67
C ASP A 248 16.16 38.77 -11.83
N GLN A 249 17.31 39.35 -12.19
CA GLN A 249 17.97 40.44 -11.44
C GLN A 249 17.30 41.82 -11.54
N ARG A 250 16.17 41.98 -12.23
CA ARG A 250 15.69 43.33 -12.59
C ARG A 250 14.81 44.04 -11.57
N ASP A 251 14.20 43.33 -10.61
CA ASP A 251 13.20 43.93 -9.73
C ASP A 251 13.33 43.67 -8.21
N GLU A 252 14.26 42.86 -7.75
CA GLU A 252 14.45 42.56 -6.32
C GLU A 252 15.91 42.77 -5.86
N PHE A 253 16.07 43.22 -4.63
CA PHE A 253 17.38 43.49 -4.01
C PHE A 253 18.28 42.23 -3.88
N TRP A 254 17.66 41.05 -3.89
CA TRP A 254 18.32 39.76 -3.86
C TRP A 254 17.95 38.92 -5.08
N SER A 255 18.91 38.19 -5.64
CA SER A 255 18.58 37.21 -6.67
C SER A 255 17.71 36.09 -6.07
N LYS A 256 16.91 35.40 -6.89
CA LYS A 256 16.12 34.24 -6.43
C LYS A 256 17.00 33.18 -5.79
N THR A 257 18.21 33.00 -6.29
CA THR A 257 19.20 32.05 -5.84
C THR A 257 19.66 32.37 -4.41
N GLU A 258 20.02 33.64 -4.15
CA GLU A 258 20.39 34.09 -2.80
C GLU A 258 19.21 33.99 -1.82
N ASN A 259 17.99 34.24 -2.29
CA ASN A 259 16.79 34.05 -1.44
C ASN A 259 16.57 32.59 -1.08
N TYR A 260 16.82 31.65 -1.99
CA TYR A 260 16.72 30.21 -1.67
C TYR A 260 17.80 29.77 -0.68
N GLU A 261 19.02 30.28 -0.82
CA GLU A 261 20.12 30.02 0.14
C GLU A 261 19.77 30.56 1.53
N LEU A 262 19.25 31.79 1.62
CA LEU A 262 18.82 32.38 2.89
C LEU A 262 17.69 31.58 3.55
N ARG A 263 16.69 31.18 2.76
CA ARG A 263 15.57 30.33 3.26
C ARG A 263 16.05 28.94 3.69
N PHE A 264 17.04 28.39 3.02
CA PHE A 264 17.64 27.10 3.38
C PHE A 264 18.47 27.19 4.68
N GLN A 265 19.04 28.36 4.97
CA GLN A 265 19.75 28.64 6.23
C GLN A 265 18.82 29.14 7.36
N ASP A 266 17.50 29.01 7.19
CA ASP A 266 16.47 29.52 8.15
C ASP A 266 16.52 31.04 8.37
N LEU A 267 17.13 31.80 7.46
CA LEU A 267 17.11 33.28 7.46
C LEU A 267 15.87 33.79 6.71
N LEU A 268 14.73 33.71 7.40
CA LEU A 268 13.41 33.98 6.83
C LEU A 268 12.99 35.44 6.96
N ARG A 269 12.31 35.96 5.93
CA ARG A 269 11.56 37.21 6.01
C ARG A 269 10.12 36.96 6.45
N GLU A 270 9.37 38.02 6.73
CA GLU A 270 7.94 37.92 7.04
C GLU A 270 7.20 37.15 5.93
N ASN A 271 6.46 36.11 6.33
CA ASN A 271 5.66 35.23 5.44
C ASN A 271 6.44 34.29 4.52
N GLU A 272 7.75 34.13 4.71
CA GLU A 272 8.52 33.12 4.00
C GLU A 272 8.54 31.79 4.78
N THR A 273 8.56 30.68 4.03
CA THR A 273 8.77 29.33 4.60
C THR A 273 10.20 28.89 4.36
N PRO A 274 10.79 28.10 5.27
CA PRO A 274 12.12 27.52 5.06
C PRO A 274 12.12 26.60 3.84
N VAL A 275 13.27 26.46 3.19
CA VAL A 275 13.51 25.45 2.16
C VAL A 275 14.06 24.21 2.83
N ASP A 276 13.36 23.09 2.75
CA ASP A 276 13.78 21.83 3.39
C ASP A 276 14.85 21.11 2.56
N ILE A 277 14.79 21.20 1.23
CA ILE A 277 15.72 20.57 0.31
C ILE A 277 16.14 21.56 -0.77
N LEU A 278 17.42 21.84 -0.85
CA LEU A 278 18.01 22.63 -1.91
C LEU A 278 18.81 21.72 -2.87
N SER A 279 18.28 21.53 -4.08
CA SER A 279 18.99 20.82 -5.14
C SER A 279 19.95 21.78 -5.82
N SER A 280 21.24 21.49 -5.83
CA SER A 280 22.24 22.34 -6.50
C SER A 280 22.97 21.63 -7.62
N THR A 281 23.40 22.40 -8.63
CA THR A 281 24.38 21.94 -9.60
C THR A 281 25.80 22.11 -9.05
N THR A 282 26.78 21.42 -9.63
CA THR A 282 28.20 21.38 -9.20
C THR A 282 28.86 22.75 -9.00
N THR A 283 28.24 23.82 -9.46
CA THR A 283 28.75 25.21 -9.27
C THR A 283 28.63 25.72 -7.84
N MET A 284 27.85 25.06 -6.98
CA MET A 284 27.69 25.43 -5.58
C MET A 284 28.82 24.88 -4.68
N GLU A 285 29.53 23.83 -5.13
CA GLU A 285 30.64 23.23 -4.36
C GLU A 285 31.86 24.16 -4.22
N VAL A 286 31.90 25.27 -4.95
CA VAL A 286 33.10 26.18 -5.01
C VAL A 286 32.88 27.44 -4.15
N GLY A 287 31.72 27.65 -3.55
CA GLY A 287 31.38 28.93 -2.95
C GLY A 287 30.88 28.91 -1.48
N ILE A 288 30.86 27.75 -0.81
CA ILE A 288 30.49 27.64 0.60
C ILE A 288 31.69 27.29 1.45
#